data_c048a90e1d2851b6740d70a23f20c117
#
_entry.id   c048a90e1d2851b6740d70a23f20c117
#
_cell.length_a   1.000
_cell.length_b   1.000
_cell.length_c   1.000
_cell.angle_alpha   90.00
_cell.angle_beta   90.00
_cell.angle_gamma   90.00
#
_symmetry.space_group_name_H-M   'P 1'
#
loop_
_entity.id
_entity.type
_entity.pdbx_description
1 polymer ?
#
loop_
_entity_poly.entity_id
_entity_poly.type
_entity_poly.pdbx_seq_one_letter_code
_entity_poly.pdbx_strand_id
1 'polypeptide(L)'
;DSSRALASIRFRFIALLNEINISISKSCMKVQQGQGVQNSEVLHKKVIKEIETWFETSEEHVVTSIFYVKYATFSQDLKFLIGEIEKRTQKAEYKLLMKDCHNLYCEERSRLLSGAVRLKMHEIVVKAAQDVQSLTRTGITYLMDLAMAEIRLFKQLFAMNQRSDALVPLMNSFGGLIYD
;
A
#
# COMPACT_ATOMS: atom_id res chain seq x y z
N ASP A 1 23.07 12.53 19.31
CA ASP A 1 22.97 12.22 17.88
C ASP A 1 21.56 11.82 17.43
N SER A 2 20.64 12.78 17.57
CA SER A 2 19.24 12.64 17.17
C SER A 2 19.11 12.32 15.67
N SER A 3 19.88 12.98 14.80
CA SER A 3 19.84 12.76 13.35
C SER A 3 20.15 11.33 12.93
N ARG A 4 21.09 10.66 13.58
CA ARG A 4 21.41 9.24 13.29
C ARG A 4 20.25 8.32 13.67
N ALA A 5 19.62 8.58 14.82
CA ALA A 5 18.48 7.80 15.29
C ALA A 5 17.29 7.94 14.34
N LEU A 6 16.98 9.16 13.90
CA LEU A 6 15.91 9.44 12.94
C LEU A 6 16.17 8.77 11.58
N ALA A 7 17.38 8.89 11.05
CA ALA A 7 17.77 8.25 9.80
C ALA A 7 17.69 6.72 9.90
N SER A 8 18.12 6.14 11.03
CA SER A 8 18.03 4.69 11.28
C SER A 8 16.59 4.20 11.31
N ILE A 9 15.70 4.90 12.01
CA ILE A 9 14.28 4.53 12.09
C ILE A 9 13.63 4.63 10.70
N ARG A 10 13.87 5.71 9.97
CA ARG A 10 13.39 5.89 8.60
C ARG A 10 13.85 4.77 7.69
N PHE A 11 15.13 4.45 7.73
CA PHE A 11 15.71 3.37 6.92
C PHE A 11 15.06 2.02 7.24
N ARG A 12 14.87 1.69 8.51
CA ARG A 12 14.21 0.45 8.94
C ARG A 12 12.75 0.39 8.49
N PHE A 13 12.04 1.52 8.52
CA PHE A 13 10.67 1.60 8.03
C PHE A 13 10.59 1.30 6.54
N ILE A 14 11.45 1.92 5.72
CA ILE A 14 11.56 1.66 4.28
C ILE A 14 11.92 0.19 4.02
N ALA A 15 12.89 -0.35 4.76
CA ALA A 15 13.29 -1.75 4.64
C ALA A 15 12.14 -2.72 4.92
N LEU A 16 11.31 -2.45 5.94
CA LEU A 16 10.12 -3.24 6.22
C LEU A 16 9.09 -3.18 5.09
N LEU A 17 8.80 -1.99 4.55
CA LEU A 17 7.89 -1.86 3.41
C LEU A 17 8.39 -2.66 2.20
N ASN A 18 9.69 -2.61 1.92
CA ASN A 18 10.31 -3.40 0.85
C ASN A 18 10.21 -4.91 1.11
N GLU A 19 10.41 -5.34 2.35
CA GLU A 19 10.29 -6.75 2.75
C GLU A 19 8.85 -7.26 2.58
N ILE A 20 7.87 -6.45 2.94
CA ILE A 20 6.45 -6.75 2.71
C ILE A 20 6.18 -6.90 1.20
N ASN A 21 6.67 -5.99 0.37
CA ASN A 21 6.49 -6.05 -1.08
C ASN A 21 7.15 -7.29 -1.70
N ILE A 22 8.35 -7.65 -1.26
CA ILE A 22 9.02 -8.89 -1.67
C ILE A 22 8.20 -10.11 -1.25
N SER A 23 7.65 -10.12 -0.04
CA SER A 23 6.78 -11.19 0.45
C SER A 23 5.48 -11.32 -0.36
N ILE A 24 4.89 -10.20 -0.74
CA ILE A 24 3.73 -10.15 -1.64
C ILE A 24 4.09 -10.76 -3.00
N SER A 25 5.17 -10.30 -3.61
CA SER A 25 5.66 -10.83 -4.88
C SER A 25 5.88 -12.33 -4.84
N LYS A 26 6.56 -12.84 -3.82
CA LYS A 26 6.79 -14.28 -3.63
C LYS A 26 5.50 -15.08 -3.47
N SER A 27 4.46 -14.50 -2.90
CA SER A 27 3.15 -15.16 -2.75
C SER A 27 2.32 -15.11 -4.02
N CYS A 28 2.44 -14.03 -4.78
CA CYS A 28 1.75 -13.85 -6.03
C CYS A 28 2.38 -14.65 -7.18
N MET A 29 3.68 -14.87 -7.13
CA MET A 29 4.40 -15.62 -8.14
C MET A 29 4.82 -16.98 -7.60
N LYS A 30 4.57 -18.01 -8.37
CA LYS A 30 5.33 -19.26 -8.26
C LYS A 30 6.74 -18.91 -8.74
N VAL A 31 7.61 -18.57 -7.80
CA VAL A 31 8.99 -18.18 -8.09
C VAL A 31 9.67 -19.29 -8.87
N GLN A 32 9.98 -19.04 -10.12
CA GLN A 32 11.04 -19.77 -10.80
C GLN A 32 12.34 -19.46 -10.04
N GLN A 33 12.87 -20.47 -9.38
CA GLN A 33 14.10 -20.40 -8.63
C GLN A 33 15.25 -19.88 -9.52
N GLY A 34 15.96 -18.90 -9.00
CA GLY A 34 17.31 -18.59 -9.41
C GLY A 34 17.45 -17.28 -10.14
N GLN A 35 17.84 -16.23 -9.43
CA GLN A 35 18.88 -15.32 -9.90
C GLN A 35 19.33 -14.34 -8.80
N GLY A 36 20.60 -14.03 -8.83
CA GLY A 36 21.46 -13.42 -7.85
C GLY A 36 21.06 -12.06 -7.26
N VAL A 37 21.84 -11.67 -6.26
CA VAL A 37 21.75 -10.42 -5.51
C VAL A 37 21.67 -9.22 -6.46
N GLN A 38 20.47 -8.61 -6.54
CA GLN A 38 20.25 -7.38 -7.28
C GLN A 38 20.13 -6.20 -6.31
N ASN A 39 20.61 -5.03 -6.78
CA ASN A 39 20.51 -3.78 -6.06
C ASN A 39 19.06 -3.50 -5.63
N SER A 40 18.85 -3.07 -4.38
CA SER A 40 17.54 -2.94 -3.74
C SER A 40 16.52 -2.13 -4.57
N GLU A 41 16.96 -1.08 -5.23
CA GLU A 41 16.08 -0.22 -6.04
C GLU A 41 15.63 -0.88 -7.36
N VAL A 42 16.52 -1.64 -7.98
CA VAL A 42 16.22 -2.43 -9.19
C VAL A 42 15.28 -3.57 -8.85
N LEU A 43 15.48 -4.21 -7.68
CA LEU A 43 14.59 -5.26 -7.17
C LEU A 43 13.18 -4.71 -6.91
N HIS A 44 13.06 -3.53 -6.31
CA HIS A 44 11.77 -2.89 -6.04
C HIS A 44 10.98 -2.62 -7.32
N LYS A 45 11.59 -2.01 -8.34
CA LYS A 45 10.96 -1.77 -9.64
C LYS A 45 10.55 -3.05 -10.34
N LYS A 46 11.39 -4.10 -10.24
CA LYS A 46 11.09 -5.42 -10.80
C LYS A 46 9.88 -6.05 -10.12
N VAL A 47 9.83 -6.02 -8.79
CA VAL A 47 8.72 -6.56 -7.98
C VAL A 47 7.39 -5.88 -8.36
N ILE A 48 7.37 -4.55 -8.50
CA ILE A 48 6.16 -3.82 -8.88
C ILE A 48 5.71 -4.21 -10.29
N LYS A 49 6.62 -4.27 -11.27
CA LYS A 49 6.29 -4.69 -12.63
C LYS A 49 5.78 -6.13 -12.68
N GLU A 50 6.33 -7.00 -11.88
CA GLU A 50 5.88 -8.38 -11.74
C GLU A 50 4.48 -8.46 -11.12
N ILE A 51 4.18 -7.65 -10.10
CA ILE A 51 2.85 -7.53 -9.50
C ILE A 51 1.85 -7.04 -10.55
N GLU A 52 2.17 -6.03 -11.36
CA GLU A 52 1.33 -5.54 -12.45
C GLU A 52 1.03 -6.64 -13.47
N THR A 53 2.04 -7.37 -13.93
CA THR A 53 1.88 -8.49 -14.88
C THR A 53 1.01 -9.60 -14.30
N TRP A 54 1.11 -9.83 -12.99
CA TRP A 54 0.34 -10.87 -12.35
C TRP A 54 -1.16 -10.48 -12.20
N PHE A 55 -1.49 -9.20 -12.03
CA PHE A 55 -2.87 -8.71 -12.11
C PHE A 55 -3.54 -9.00 -13.44
N GLU A 56 -2.79 -8.99 -14.52
CA GLU A 56 -3.33 -9.31 -15.86
C GLU A 56 -3.73 -10.78 -16.01
N THR A 57 -3.20 -11.67 -15.16
CA THR A 57 -3.32 -13.14 -15.33
C THR A 57 -4.10 -13.84 -14.22
N SER A 58 -4.46 -13.16 -13.13
CA SER A 58 -5.03 -13.77 -11.91
C SER A 58 -6.36 -13.14 -11.49
N GLU A 59 -7.14 -13.88 -10.70
CA GLU A 59 -8.38 -13.34 -10.14
C GLU A 59 -8.07 -12.22 -9.11
N GLU A 60 -8.63 -11.05 -9.33
CA GLU A 60 -8.43 -9.83 -8.54
C GLU A 60 -8.61 -10.04 -7.03
N HIS A 61 -9.61 -10.82 -6.62
CA HIS A 61 -9.90 -11.04 -5.21
C HIS A 61 -8.76 -11.72 -4.44
N VAL A 62 -8.06 -12.66 -5.09
CA VAL A 62 -6.94 -13.37 -4.47
C VAL A 62 -5.76 -12.43 -4.25
N VAL A 63 -5.48 -11.57 -5.24
CA VAL A 63 -4.39 -10.60 -5.18
C VAL A 63 -4.63 -9.58 -4.07
N THR A 64 -5.81 -8.96 -4.10
CA THR A 64 -6.15 -7.91 -3.16
C THR A 64 -6.11 -8.43 -1.72
N SER A 65 -6.60 -9.65 -1.47
CA SER A 65 -6.52 -10.26 -0.13
C SER A 65 -5.08 -10.52 0.32
N ILE A 66 -4.18 -10.92 -0.57
CA ILE A 66 -2.76 -11.08 -0.25
C ILE A 66 -2.14 -9.76 0.23
N PHE A 67 -2.47 -8.63 -0.38
CA PHE A 67 -1.96 -7.32 0.02
C PHE A 67 -2.33 -6.95 1.46
N TYR A 68 -3.54 -7.30 1.90
CA TYR A 68 -3.97 -7.08 3.29
C TYR A 68 -3.35 -8.08 4.25
N VAL A 69 -3.33 -9.35 3.90
CA VAL A 69 -2.76 -10.42 4.74
C VAL A 69 -1.27 -10.19 4.99
N LYS A 70 -0.50 -9.80 3.97
CA LYS A 70 0.94 -9.55 4.14
C LYS A 70 1.23 -8.35 5.02
N TYR A 71 0.54 -7.25 4.84
CA TYR A 71 0.68 -6.11 5.75
C TYR A 71 0.27 -6.45 7.19
N ALA A 72 -0.77 -7.25 7.38
CA ALA A 72 -1.18 -7.74 8.70
C ALA A 72 -0.12 -8.65 9.32
N THR A 73 0.55 -9.49 8.53
CA THR A 73 1.63 -10.38 9.01
C THR A 73 2.81 -9.58 9.57
N PHE A 74 3.18 -8.47 8.93
CA PHE A 74 4.26 -7.58 9.38
C PHE A 74 3.79 -6.49 10.36
N SER A 75 2.55 -6.54 10.80
CA SER A 75 1.95 -5.47 11.63
C SER A 75 2.68 -5.24 12.95
N GLN A 76 3.22 -6.29 13.57
CA GLN A 76 3.94 -6.16 14.85
C GLN A 76 5.24 -5.36 14.69
N ASP A 77 6.01 -5.66 13.66
CA ASP A 77 7.27 -4.95 13.38
C ASP A 77 7.02 -3.50 13.00
N LEU A 78 6.01 -3.24 12.16
CA LEU A 78 5.58 -1.88 11.82
C LEU A 78 5.10 -1.11 13.05
N LYS A 79 4.24 -1.70 13.88
CA LYS A 79 3.77 -1.09 15.12
C LYS A 79 4.89 -0.75 16.09
N PHE A 80 5.89 -1.63 16.18
CA PHE A 80 7.04 -1.39 17.04
C PHE A 80 7.79 -0.12 16.61
N LEU A 81 8.12 0.00 15.32
CA LEU A 81 8.80 1.19 14.78
C LEU A 81 7.96 2.45 14.89
N ILE A 82 6.68 2.36 14.53
CA ILE A 82 5.73 3.47 14.61
C ILE A 82 5.59 3.93 16.06
N GLY A 83 5.45 3.01 17.00
CA GLY A 83 5.38 3.32 18.43
C GLY A 83 6.62 4.02 18.97
N GLU A 84 7.81 3.68 18.47
CA GLU A 84 9.04 4.38 18.83
C GLU A 84 9.07 5.85 18.35
N ILE A 85 8.44 6.12 17.21
CA ILE A 85 8.27 7.49 16.71
C ILE A 85 7.21 8.22 17.54
N GLU A 86 6.05 7.59 17.74
CA GLU A 86 4.89 8.17 18.44
C GLU A 86 5.22 8.65 19.85
N LYS A 87 5.99 7.86 20.60
CA LYS A 87 6.46 8.21 21.94
C LYS A 87 7.27 9.52 21.98
N ARG A 88 7.80 9.95 20.84
CA ARG A 88 8.73 11.11 20.73
C ARG A 88 8.17 12.24 19.88
N THR A 89 6.91 12.19 19.46
CA THR A 89 6.26 13.24 18.64
C THR A 89 6.12 14.61 19.31
N GLN A 90 6.43 14.71 20.59
CA GLN A 90 6.65 15.99 21.29
C GLN A 90 7.76 16.81 20.62
N LYS A 91 8.77 16.15 20.03
CA LYS A 91 9.85 16.78 19.30
C LYS A 91 9.44 16.98 17.83
N ALA A 92 9.66 18.18 17.29
CA ALA A 92 9.27 18.54 15.93
C ALA A 92 9.87 17.60 14.87
N GLU A 93 11.11 17.17 15.05
CA GLU A 93 11.81 16.24 14.16
C GLU A 93 11.13 14.86 14.06
N TYR A 94 10.63 14.32 15.18
CA TYR A 94 9.89 13.04 15.17
C TYR A 94 8.47 13.19 14.59
N LYS A 95 7.87 14.37 14.75
CA LYS A 95 6.60 14.68 14.10
C LYS A 95 6.74 14.73 12.57
N LEU A 96 7.86 15.29 12.08
CA LEU A 96 8.19 15.29 10.66
C LEU A 96 8.47 13.87 10.15
N LEU A 97 9.23 13.06 10.90
CA LEU A 97 9.48 11.67 10.58
C LEU A 97 8.18 10.86 10.50
N MET A 98 7.24 11.07 11.42
CA MET A 98 5.93 10.42 11.37
C MET A 98 5.17 10.77 10.09
N LYS A 99 5.16 12.04 9.71
CA LYS A 99 4.55 12.49 8.45
C LYS A 99 5.22 11.86 7.24
N ASP A 100 6.53 11.74 7.24
CA ASP A 100 7.29 11.07 6.18
C ASP A 100 6.92 9.57 6.09
N CYS A 101 6.83 8.88 7.22
CA CYS A 101 6.37 7.50 7.26
C CYS A 101 4.94 7.32 6.74
N HIS A 102 4.02 8.24 7.05
CA HIS A 102 2.67 8.23 6.49
C HIS A 102 2.69 8.37 4.96
N ASN A 103 3.48 9.30 4.43
CA ASN A 103 3.60 9.50 2.99
C ASN A 103 4.18 8.28 2.29
N LEU A 104 5.27 7.70 2.83
CA LEU A 104 5.88 6.47 2.30
C LEU A 104 4.90 5.31 2.30
N TYR A 105 4.15 5.14 3.38
CA TYR A 105 3.10 4.12 3.47
C TYR A 105 2.03 4.32 2.38
N CYS A 106 1.51 5.54 2.23
CA CYS A 106 0.51 5.85 1.22
C CYS A 106 1.03 5.62 -0.21
N GLU A 107 2.27 6.01 -0.50
CA GLU A 107 2.91 5.77 -1.79
C GLU A 107 3.00 4.27 -2.11
N GLU A 108 3.45 3.46 -1.16
CA GLU A 108 3.56 2.01 -1.36
C GLU A 108 2.21 1.34 -1.52
N ARG A 109 1.20 1.73 -0.73
CA ARG A 109 -0.18 1.23 -0.89
C ARG A 109 -0.76 1.63 -2.24
N SER A 110 -0.56 2.87 -2.68
CA SER A 110 -1.01 3.35 -3.99
C SER A 110 -0.40 2.55 -5.13
N ARG A 111 0.90 2.28 -5.08
CA ARG A 111 1.60 1.46 -6.08
C ARG A 111 1.05 0.04 -6.15
N LEU A 112 0.82 -0.59 -4.99
CA LEU A 112 0.26 -1.94 -4.92
C LEU A 112 -1.16 -2.02 -5.48
N LEU A 113 -2.01 -1.05 -5.14
CA LEU A 113 -3.45 -1.12 -5.42
C LEU A 113 -3.84 -0.53 -6.77
N SER A 114 -3.01 0.31 -7.39
CA SER A 114 -3.35 0.99 -8.65
C SER A 114 -3.71 0.02 -9.77
N GLY A 115 -2.98 -1.07 -9.91
CA GLY A 115 -3.28 -2.11 -10.90
C GLY A 115 -4.64 -2.77 -10.66
N ALA A 116 -4.94 -3.14 -9.41
CA ALA A 116 -6.22 -3.74 -9.03
C ALA A 116 -7.40 -2.78 -9.26
N VAL A 117 -7.23 -1.51 -8.90
CA VAL A 117 -8.26 -0.49 -9.10
C VAL A 117 -8.57 -0.30 -10.59
N ARG A 118 -7.53 -0.16 -11.42
CA ARG A 118 -7.70 -0.01 -12.88
C ARG A 118 -8.43 -1.21 -13.49
N LEU A 119 -8.00 -2.41 -13.15
CA LEU A 119 -8.60 -3.64 -13.67
C LEU A 119 -10.08 -3.74 -13.28
N LYS A 120 -10.39 -3.46 -12.01
CA LYS A 120 -11.77 -3.48 -11.50
C LYS A 120 -12.64 -2.41 -12.12
N MET A 121 -12.15 -1.20 -12.26
CA MET A 121 -12.88 -0.12 -12.92
C MET A 121 -13.14 -0.46 -14.40
N HIS A 122 -12.16 -1.03 -15.10
CA HIS A 122 -12.37 -1.50 -16.48
C HIS A 122 -13.46 -2.57 -16.54
N GLU A 123 -13.44 -3.57 -15.66
CA GLU A 123 -14.47 -4.60 -15.57
C GLU A 123 -15.86 -4.00 -15.34
N ILE A 124 -15.98 -3.05 -14.42
CA ILE A 124 -17.24 -2.35 -14.12
C ILE A 124 -17.74 -1.60 -15.35
N VAL A 125 -16.86 -0.87 -16.04
CA VAL A 125 -17.21 -0.15 -17.28
C VAL A 125 -17.69 -1.09 -18.36
N VAL A 126 -17.00 -2.20 -18.59
CA VAL A 126 -17.38 -3.18 -19.63
C VAL A 126 -18.73 -3.82 -19.31
N LYS A 127 -18.97 -4.19 -18.04
CA LYS A 127 -20.24 -4.82 -17.63
C LYS A 127 -21.43 -3.84 -17.66
N ALA A 128 -21.20 -2.57 -17.41
CA ALA A 128 -22.24 -1.55 -17.30
C ALA A 128 -22.36 -0.66 -18.56
N ALA A 129 -21.82 -1.11 -19.70
CA ALA A 129 -21.66 -0.29 -20.92
C ALA A 129 -22.95 0.39 -21.47
N GLN A 130 -24.12 0.03 -20.96
CA GLN A 130 -25.42 0.62 -21.37
C GLN A 130 -26.21 1.27 -20.22
N ASP A 131 -25.72 1.20 -18.98
CA ASP A 131 -26.41 1.76 -17.81
C ASP A 131 -25.46 2.58 -16.92
N VAL A 132 -25.49 3.91 -17.14
CA VAL A 132 -24.69 4.87 -16.39
C VAL A 132 -25.01 4.86 -14.89
N GLN A 133 -26.26 4.57 -14.49
CA GLN A 133 -26.63 4.52 -13.08
C GLN A 133 -26.01 3.30 -12.39
N SER A 134 -26.05 2.15 -13.04
CA SER A 134 -25.41 0.92 -12.57
C SER A 134 -23.89 1.10 -12.48
N LEU A 135 -23.27 1.68 -13.51
CA LEU A 135 -21.85 2.02 -13.55
C LEU A 135 -21.44 2.87 -12.35
N THR A 136 -22.14 3.98 -12.15
CA THR A 136 -21.84 4.92 -11.07
C THR A 136 -22.00 4.27 -9.70
N ARG A 137 -23.10 3.55 -9.48
CA ARG A 137 -23.38 2.89 -8.21
C ARG A 137 -22.32 1.83 -7.90
N THR A 138 -22.02 0.94 -8.83
CA THR A 138 -21.06 -0.13 -8.64
C THR A 138 -19.64 0.39 -8.45
N GLY A 139 -19.24 1.39 -9.23
CA GLY A 139 -17.92 2.03 -9.10
C GLY A 139 -17.75 2.73 -7.75
N ILE A 140 -18.73 3.51 -7.32
CA ILE A 140 -18.70 4.18 -6.01
C ILE A 140 -18.65 3.16 -4.88
N THR A 141 -19.49 2.10 -4.93
CA THR A 141 -19.50 1.05 -3.90
C THR A 141 -18.12 0.40 -3.79
N TYR A 142 -17.51 0.01 -4.90
CA TYR A 142 -16.19 -0.57 -4.91
C TYR A 142 -15.13 0.34 -4.26
N LEU A 143 -15.12 1.62 -4.64
CA LEU A 143 -14.15 2.57 -4.07
C LEU A 143 -14.38 2.84 -2.59
N MET A 144 -15.64 2.86 -2.15
CA MET A 144 -15.96 2.99 -0.73
C MET A 144 -15.50 1.78 0.07
N ASP A 145 -15.72 0.57 -0.43
CA ASP A 145 -15.27 -0.67 0.21
C ASP A 145 -13.75 -0.72 0.30
N LEU A 146 -13.05 -0.32 -0.78
CA LEU A 146 -11.60 -0.22 -0.80
C LEU A 146 -11.10 0.83 0.21
N ALA A 147 -11.70 2.02 0.25
CA ALA A 147 -11.35 3.07 1.19
C ALA A 147 -11.54 2.61 2.64
N MET A 148 -12.63 1.92 2.94
CA MET A 148 -12.89 1.37 4.27
C MET A 148 -11.87 0.31 4.67
N ALA A 149 -11.45 -0.55 3.75
CA ALA A 149 -10.42 -1.55 3.99
C ALA A 149 -9.06 -0.90 4.27
N GLU A 150 -8.67 0.13 3.50
CA GLU A 150 -7.44 0.89 3.72
C GLU A 150 -7.46 1.63 5.06
N ILE A 151 -8.56 2.24 5.44
CA ILE A 151 -8.72 2.90 6.74
C ILE A 151 -8.56 1.89 7.90
N ARG A 152 -9.14 0.70 7.77
CA ARG A 152 -8.99 -0.35 8.80
C ARG A 152 -7.54 -0.80 8.94
N LEU A 153 -6.85 -1.04 7.81
CA LEU A 153 -5.45 -1.43 7.83
C LEU A 153 -4.58 -0.32 8.43
N PHE A 154 -4.79 0.94 8.03
CA PHE A 154 -4.07 2.08 8.58
C PHE A 154 -4.24 2.20 10.09
N LYS A 155 -5.47 2.11 10.59
CA LYS A 155 -5.77 2.13 12.04
C LYS A 155 -5.14 0.97 12.79
N GLN A 156 -5.02 -0.18 12.15
CA GLN A 156 -4.36 -1.33 12.73
C GLN A 156 -2.86 -1.09 12.89
N LEU A 157 -2.22 -0.39 11.95
CA LEU A 157 -0.77 -0.16 11.94
C LEU A 157 -0.36 1.10 12.73
N PHE A 158 -1.16 2.16 12.66
CA PHE A 158 -0.93 3.47 13.28
C PHE A 158 -1.96 3.73 14.39
N ALA A 159 -1.93 2.89 15.42
CA ALA A 159 -2.99 2.82 16.44
C ALA A 159 -3.19 4.10 17.26
N MET A 160 -2.14 4.90 17.47
CA MET A 160 -2.19 6.15 18.25
C MET A 160 -2.63 7.35 17.41
N ASN A 161 -2.47 7.27 16.09
CA ASN A 161 -2.85 8.34 15.19
C ASN A 161 -4.25 8.10 14.63
N GLN A 162 -5.26 8.61 15.32
CA GLN A 162 -6.67 8.45 14.92
C GLN A 162 -7.09 9.34 13.74
N ARG A 163 -6.19 10.14 13.17
CA ARG A 163 -6.50 11.05 12.07
C ARG A 163 -6.48 10.32 10.73
N SER A 164 -7.64 10.13 10.16
CA SER A 164 -7.82 9.59 8.81
C SER A 164 -7.33 10.51 7.69
N ASP A 165 -7.06 11.77 7.99
CA ASP A 165 -6.50 12.76 7.06
C ASP A 165 -5.11 12.35 6.53
N ALA A 166 -4.35 11.51 7.24
CA ALA A 166 -3.10 10.94 6.75
C ALA A 166 -3.27 10.07 5.49
N LEU A 167 -4.46 9.53 5.23
CA LEU A 167 -4.78 8.74 4.04
C LEU A 167 -5.30 9.55 2.85
N VAL A 168 -5.48 10.85 3.00
CA VAL A 168 -5.96 11.72 1.90
C VAL A 168 -5.13 11.57 0.62
N PRO A 169 -3.77 11.52 0.65
CA PRO A 169 -2.98 11.30 -0.55
C PRO A 169 -3.31 9.98 -1.26
N LEU A 170 -3.54 8.90 -0.50
CA LEU A 170 -3.91 7.60 -1.03
C LEU A 170 -5.31 7.63 -1.68
N MET A 171 -6.28 8.25 -1.01
CA MET A 171 -7.64 8.38 -1.54
C MET A 171 -7.68 9.22 -2.80
N ASN A 172 -6.90 10.30 -2.85
CA ASN A 172 -6.78 11.14 -4.04
C ASN A 172 -6.15 10.38 -5.22
N SER A 173 -5.19 9.49 -4.97
CA SER A 173 -4.59 8.67 -6.02
C SER A 173 -5.60 7.72 -6.66
N PHE A 174 -6.52 7.16 -5.88
CA PHE A 174 -7.60 6.33 -6.41
C PHE A 174 -8.63 7.15 -7.21
N GLY A 175 -8.93 8.37 -6.76
CA GLY A 175 -9.79 9.30 -7.52
C GLY A 175 -9.24 9.63 -8.89
N GLY A 176 -7.92 9.85 -9.01
CA GLY A 176 -7.25 10.09 -10.29
C GLY A 176 -7.39 8.94 -11.28
N LEU A 177 -7.37 7.68 -10.81
CA LEU A 177 -7.50 6.49 -11.66
C LEU A 177 -8.88 6.30 -12.31
N ILE A 178 -9.88 7.08 -11.90
CA ILE A 178 -11.24 7.02 -12.48
C ILE A 178 -11.36 7.89 -13.73
N TYR A 179 -10.52 8.93 -13.83
CA TYR A 179 -10.59 9.92 -14.92
C TYR A 179 -9.59 9.63 -16.06
N ASP A 180 -8.67 8.71 -15.87
CA ASP A 180 -7.72 8.22 -16.89
C ASP A 180 -8.27 6.99 -17.64
#